data_6e2354f04eccbb85e3dfe37feca1366f
#
_entry.id   6e2354f04eccbb85e3dfe37feca1366f
#
_cell.length_a   1.000
_cell.length_b   1.000
_cell.length_c   1.000
_cell.angle_alpha   90.00
_cell.angle_beta   90.00
_cell.angle_gamma   90.00
#
_symmetry.space_group_name_H-M   'P 1'
#
loop_
_entity.id
_entity.type
_entity.pdbx_description
1 polymer ?
#
loop_
_entity_poly.entity_id
_entity_poly.type
_entity_poly.pdbx_seq_one_letter_code
_entity_poly.pdbx_strand_id
1 'polypeptide(L)'
;MAQEPLSNQSQIVVAQTPAEKANLERFDKLDFQAWNNRNWTLFRELHAPDVLVVDFNGHTTKGIEQHVQWSMATLSAAPETRVLVHPIEIAAGNWTVGTGTLPGNLTMVTVAHWKDGRIAQEYLFMQNPSTAARD
;
A
#
# COMPACT_ATOMS: atom_id res chain seq x y z
N MET A 1 13.45 -23.35 -6.12
CA MET A 1 14.05 -22.15 -6.67
C MET A 1 13.25 -20.93 -6.26
N ALA A 2 13.93 -19.90 -5.91
CA ALA A 2 13.25 -18.68 -5.56
C ALA A 2 12.55 -18.08 -6.78
N GLN A 3 11.29 -17.80 -6.63
CA GLN A 3 10.53 -17.15 -7.65
C GLN A 3 10.98 -15.70 -7.76
N GLU A 4 11.29 -15.27 -8.96
CA GLU A 4 11.57 -13.86 -9.16
C GLU A 4 10.33 -13.07 -8.81
N PRO A 5 10.43 -12.07 -7.97
CA PRO A 5 9.25 -11.33 -7.56
C PRO A 5 8.57 -10.64 -8.73
N LEU A 6 7.27 -10.65 -8.71
CA LEU A 6 6.48 -9.91 -9.67
C LEU A 6 6.17 -8.51 -9.16
N SER A 7 7.06 -7.96 -8.34
CA SER A 7 6.79 -6.76 -7.58
C SER A 7 6.53 -5.53 -8.44
N ASN A 8 7.01 -5.52 -9.69
CA ASN A 8 6.79 -4.40 -10.59
C ASN A 8 5.70 -4.68 -11.61
N GLN A 9 4.92 -5.74 -11.38
CA GLN A 9 3.91 -6.16 -12.34
C GLN A 9 2.55 -6.12 -11.71
N SER A 10 1.59 -5.58 -12.47
CA SER A 10 0.18 -5.63 -12.12
C SER A 10 -0.54 -6.31 -13.26
N GLN A 11 -1.45 -7.22 -12.95
CA GLN A 11 -2.20 -7.93 -13.98
C GLN A 11 -3.35 -7.08 -14.52
N ILE A 12 -3.91 -6.23 -13.68
CA ILE A 12 -4.96 -5.30 -14.08
C ILE A 12 -4.50 -3.91 -13.69
N VAL A 13 -4.30 -3.06 -14.69
CA VAL A 13 -3.91 -1.66 -14.46
C VAL A 13 -4.88 -0.79 -15.23
N VAL A 14 -5.57 0.10 -14.52
CA VAL A 14 -6.50 1.04 -15.12
C VAL A 14 -6.05 2.44 -14.78
N ALA A 15 -5.55 3.17 -15.77
CA ALA A 15 -5.15 4.55 -15.64
C ALA A 15 -5.19 5.17 -17.03
N GLN A 16 -5.73 6.37 -17.17
CA GLN A 16 -5.93 6.97 -18.48
C GLN A 16 -5.08 8.22 -18.68
N THR A 17 -4.77 8.95 -17.62
CA THR A 17 -4.03 10.20 -17.75
C THR A 17 -2.60 10.02 -17.24
N PRO A 18 -1.67 10.89 -17.66
CA PRO A 18 -0.31 10.84 -17.11
C PRO A 18 -0.27 11.00 -15.60
N ALA A 19 -1.14 11.84 -15.04
CA ALA A 19 -1.17 12.03 -13.59
C ALA A 19 -1.64 10.76 -12.88
N GLU A 20 -2.64 10.07 -13.43
CA GLU A 20 -3.10 8.80 -12.85
C GLU A 20 -2.01 7.74 -12.91
N LYS A 21 -1.32 7.64 -14.04
CA LYS A 21 -0.21 6.70 -14.16
C LYS A 21 0.90 7.01 -13.18
N ALA A 22 1.22 8.29 -13.01
CA ALA A 22 2.27 8.71 -12.08
C ALA A 22 1.92 8.35 -10.64
N ASN A 23 0.66 8.48 -10.25
CA ASN A 23 0.25 8.10 -8.89
C ASN A 23 0.35 6.60 -8.68
N LEU A 24 0.03 5.79 -9.68
CA LEU A 24 0.21 4.34 -9.57
C LEU A 24 1.70 3.97 -9.47
N GLU A 25 2.57 4.65 -10.19
CA GLU A 25 4.01 4.43 -10.08
C GLU A 25 4.51 4.78 -8.68
N ARG A 26 4.02 5.86 -8.11
CA ARG A 26 4.37 6.23 -6.73
C ARG A 26 3.85 5.22 -5.73
N PHE A 27 2.67 4.67 -5.98
CA PHE A 27 2.12 3.63 -5.12
C PHE A 27 3.00 2.37 -5.16
N ASP A 28 3.45 1.95 -6.35
CA ASP A 28 4.39 0.84 -6.46
C ASP A 28 5.67 1.13 -5.66
N LYS A 29 6.19 2.33 -5.80
CA LYS A 29 7.41 2.74 -5.11
C LYS A 29 7.22 2.72 -3.60
N LEU A 30 6.05 3.14 -3.14
CA LEU A 30 5.73 3.15 -1.73
C LEU A 30 5.81 1.74 -1.14
N ASP A 31 5.18 0.77 -1.80
CA ASP A 31 5.13 -0.58 -1.27
C ASP A 31 6.43 -1.34 -1.50
N PHE A 32 6.96 -1.29 -2.72
CA PHE A 32 8.09 -2.16 -3.08
C PHE A 32 9.42 -1.59 -2.61
N GLN A 33 9.55 -0.28 -2.52
CA GLN A 33 10.82 0.33 -2.11
C GLN A 33 10.79 0.87 -0.70
N ALA A 34 9.72 1.57 -0.31
CA ALA A 34 9.69 2.16 1.02
C ALA A 34 9.26 1.16 2.09
N TRP A 35 8.08 0.59 1.93
CA TRP A 35 7.52 -0.35 2.92
C TRP A 35 8.36 -1.62 3.02
N ASN A 36 8.60 -2.28 1.89
CA ASN A 36 9.32 -3.55 1.89
C ASN A 36 10.74 -3.42 2.43
N ASN A 37 11.40 -2.31 2.17
CA ASN A 37 12.78 -2.08 2.62
C ASN A 37 12.85 -1.33 3.94
N ARG A 38 11.72 -1.05 4.57
CA ARG A 38 11.66 -0.25 5.79
C ARG A 38 12.38 1.09 5.62
N ASN A 39 12.27 1.66 4.43
CA ASN A 39 12.88 2.95 4.11
C ASN A 39 11.92 4.06 4.52
N TRP A 40 12.02 4.47 5.77
CA TRP A 40 11.07 5.43 6.34
C TRP A 40 11.28 6.85 5.81
N THR A 41 12.47 7.16 5.32
CA THR A 41 12.70 8.44 4.65
C THR A 41 11.87 8.53 3.38
N LEU A 42 11.94 7.52 2.54
CA LEU A 42 11.14 7.48 1.31
C LEU A 42 9.65 7.40 1.63
N PHE A 43 9.29 6.63 2.65
CA PHE A 43 7.92 6.51 3.09
C PHE A 43 7.33 7.88 3.44
N ARG A 44 8.10 8.71 4.17
CA ARG A 44 7.68 10.06 4.50
C ARG A 44 7.56 10.95 3.27
N GLU A 45 8.45 10.77 2.30
CA GLU A 45 8.43 11.59 1.08
C GLU A 45 7.18 11.34 0.24
N LEU A 46 6.63 10.15 0.31
CA LEU A 46 5.48 9.76 -0.50
C LEU A 46 4.14 10.08 0.16
N HIS A 47 4.16 10.56 1.38
CA HIS A 47 2.97 10.98 2.12
C HIS A 47 3.00 12.47 2.41
N ALA A 48 1.83 13.10 2.46
CA ALA A 48 1.74 14.47 2.93
C ALA A 48 2.05 14.48 4.43
N PRO A 49 2.68 15.56 4.94
CA PRO A 49 3.00 15.62 6.38
C PRO A 49 1.79 15.47 7.29
N ASP A 50 0.62 15.89 6.84
CA ASP A 50 -0.62 15.85 7.61
C ASP A 50 -1.54 14.71 7.16
N VAL A 51 -0.99 13.66 6.59
CA VAL A 51 -1.76 12.54 6.05
C VAL A 51 -2.70 11.94 7.08
N LEU A 52 -3.93 11.64 6.64
CA LEU A 52 -4.90 10.91 7.46
C LEU A 52 -4.96 9.47 6.97
N VAL A 53 -4.80 8.53 7.89
CA VAL A 53 -4.83 7.11 7.54
C VAL A 53 -5.82 6.40 8.43
N VAL A 54 -6.74 5.66 7.80
CA VAL A 54 -7.63 4.75 8.53
C VAL A 54 -7.05 3.36 8.38
N ASP A 55 -6.65 2.75 9.50
CA ASP A 55 -5.95 1.47 9.48
C ASP A 55 -6.90 0.28 9.37
N PHE A 56 -6.34 -0.93 9.42
CA PHE A 56 -7.08 -2.18 9.24
C PHE A 56 -8.21 -2.35 10.26
N ASN A 57 -8.13 -1.71 11.39
CA ASN A 57 -9.10 -1.83 12.48
C ASN A 57 -10.04 -0.63 12.54
N GLY A 58 -9.96 0.26 11.55
CA GLY A 58 -10.79 1.45 11.51
C GLY A 58 -10.31 2.58 12.38
N HIS A 59 -9.09 2.48 12.93
CA HIS A 59 -8.52 3.57 13.72
C HIS A 59 -7.83 4.57 12.81
N THR A 60 -7.93 5.85 13.16
CA THR A 60 -7.34 6.92 12.36
C THR A 60 -6.06 7.40 13.01
N THR A 61 -5.00 7.50 12.21
CA THR A 61 -3.80 8.23 12.58
C THR A 61 -3.77 9.55 11.83
N LYS A 62 -3.22 10.57 12.46
CA LYS A 62 -3.12 11.92 11.89
C LYS A 62 -1.65 12.32 11.86
N GLY A 63 -1.19 12.62 10.64
CA GLY A 63 0.18 13.02 10.44
C GLY A 63 1.09 11.86 10.16
N ILE A 64 2.16 12.16 9.42
CA ILE A 64 3.05 11.11 8.91
C ILE A 64 3.79 10.40 10.05
N GLU A 65 4.11 11.08 11.15
CA GLU A 65 4.87 10.41 12.20
C GLU A 65 4.03 9.37 12.92
N GLN A 66 2.75 9.61 13.12
CA GLN A 66 1.87 8.57 13.67
C GLN A 66 1.76 7.38 12.73
N HIS A 67 1.71 7.64 11.42
CA HIS A 67 1.62 6.56 10.45
C HIS A 67 2.91 5.75 10.39
N VAL A 68 4.06 6.42 10.49
CA VAL A 68 5.35 5.72 10.57
C VAL A 68 5.39 4.83 11.82
N GLN A 69 4.98 5.35 12.97
CA GLN A 69 4.97 4.58 14.22
C GLN A 69 4.05 3.36 14.10
N TRP A 70 2.86 3.56 13.54
CA TRP A 70 1.94 2.46 13.31
C TRP A 70 2.55 1.40 12.40
N SER A 71 3.19 1.85 11.33
CA SER A 71 3.81 0.94 10.35
C SER A 71 4.96 0.15 10.97
N MET A 72 5.81 0.82 11.74
CA MET A 72 6.91 0.15 12.43
C MET A 72 6.40 -0.91 13.39
N ALA A 73 5.37 -0.58 14.17
CA ALA A 73 4.79 -1.52 15.12
C ALA A 73 4.17 -2.72 14.41
N THR A 74 3.45 -2.45 13.32
CA THR A 74 2.82 -3.51 12.53
C THR A 74 3.87 -4.47 11.97
N LEU A 75 4.96 -3.93 11.43
CA LEU A 75 6.01 -4.75 10.84
C LEU A 75 6.87 -5.44 11.88
N SER A 76 7.04 -4.84 13.07
CA SER A 76 7.72 -5.53 14.17
C SER A 76 6.96 -6.74 14.64
N ALA A 77 5.63 -6.66 14.64
CA ALA A 77 4.80 -7.80 15.06
C ALA A 77 4.80 -8.92 14.04
N ALA A 78 5.06 -8.61 12.77
CA ALA A 78 5.08 -9.60 11.69
C ALA A 78 6.22 -9.26 10.72
N PRO A 79 7.47 -9.56 11.09
CA PRO A 79 8.63 -9.09 10.33
C PRO A 79 8.71 -9.65 8.90
N GLU A 80 8.06 -10.75 8.63
CA GLU A 80 8.06 -11.35 7.30
C GLU A 80 7.12 -10.61 6.33
N THR A 81 6.39 -9.63 6.83
CA THR A 81 5.42 -8.90 6.01
C THR A 81 6.12 -8.11 4.91
N ARG A 82 5.68 -8.33 3.69
CA ARG A 82 6.11 -7.55 2.54
C ARG A 82 5.10 -7.71 1.43
N VAL A 83 5.02 -6.73 0.56
CA VAL A 83 4.15 -6.79 -0.60
C VAL A 83 4.87 -7.53 -1.70
N LEU A 84 4.27 -8.61 -2.18
CA LEU A 84 4.89 -9.47 -3.19
C LEU A 84 4.55 -9.00 -4.59
N VAL A 85 3.32 -8.53 -4.81
CA VAL A 85 2.85 -8.13 -6.12
C VAL A 85 1.61 -7.26 -5.93
N HIS A 86 1.34 -6.39 -6.89
CA HIS A 86 0.09 -5.64 -6.98
C HIS A 86 -0.77 -6.22 -8.11
N PRO A 87 -1.70 -7.15 -7.81
CA PRO A 87 -2.52 -7.75 -8.88
C PRO A 87 -3.46 -6.76 -9.55
N ILE A 88 -3.97 -5.78 -8.82
CA ILE A 88 -4.94 -4.83 -9.35
C ILE A 88 -4.54 -3.43 -8.91
N GLU A 89 -4.46 -2.53 -9.90
CA GLU A 89 -4.22 -1.12 -9.64
C GLU A 89 -5.16 -0.29 -10.50
N ILE A 90 -5.92 0.57 -9.88
CA ILE A 90 -6.90 1.40 -10.55
C ILE A 90 -6.71 2.84 -10.09
N ALA A 91 -6.66 3.77 -11.06
CA ALA A 91 -6.59 5.18 -10.74
C ALA A 91 -7.76 5.90 -11.43
N ALA A 92 -8.36 6.82 -10.71
CA ALA A 92 -9.42 7.66 -11.21
C ALA A 92 -9.24 9.04 -10.60
N GLY A 93 -8.85 10.01 -11.43
CA GLY A 93 -8.52 11.34 -10.94
C GLY A 93 -7.37 11.30 -9.95
N ASN A 94 -7.61 11.81 -8.76
CA ASN A 94 -6.59 11.84 -7.70
C ASN A 94 -6.71 10.67 -6.73
N TRP A 95 -7.47 9.65 -7.08
CA TRP A 95 -7.67 8.47 -6.24
C TRP A 95 -7.04 7.25 -6.86
N THR A 96 -6.46 6.40 -6.03
CA THR A 96 -5.98 5.10 -6.47
C THR A 96 -6.53 4.02 -5.56
N VAL A 97 -6.72 2.83 -6.14
CA VAL A 97 -7.03 1.61 -5.40
C VAL A 97 -6.02 0.58 -5.85
N GLY A 98 -5.30 0.00 -4.90
CA GLY A 98 -4.34 -1.03 -5.20
C GLY A 98 -4.49 -2.20 -4.26
N THR A 99 -4.36 -3.41 -4.80
CA THR A 99 -4.32 -4.62 -3.97
C THR A 99 -2.89 -5.10 -3.88
N GLY A 100 -2.50 -5.57 -2.71
CA GLY A 100 -1.18 -6.12 -2.48
C GLY A 100 -1.29 -7.53 -1.93
N THR A 101 -0.60 -8.46 -2.53
CA THR A 101 -0.50 -9.82 -2.04
C THR A 101 0.64 -9.91 -1.05
N LEU A 102 0.37 -10.45 0.13
CA LEU A 102 1.36 -10.62 1.19
C LEU A 102 1.58 -12.10 1.45
N PRO A 103 2.66 -12.47 2.13
CA PRO A 103 2.88 -13.87 2.52
C PRO A 103 1.68 -14.40 3.31
N GLY A 104 1.37 -15.68 3.12
CA GLY A 104 0.25 -16.32 3.82
C GLY A 104 -1.09 -16.05 3.16
N ASN A 105 -1.09 -15.64 1.90
CA ASN A 105 -2.31 -15.36 1.15
C ASN A 105 -3.13 -14.22 1.72
N LEU A 106 -2.50 -13.31 2.43
CA LEU A 106 -3.15 -12.09 2.87
C LEU A 106 -3.26 -11.13 1.69
N THR A 107 -4.33 -10.37 1.65
CA THR A 107 -4.49 -9.31 0.67
C THR A 107 -4.71 -8.00 1.39
N MET A 108 -3.88 -7.03 1.08
CA MET A 108 -4.03 -5.67 1.57
C MET A 108 -4.63 -4.83 0.44
N VAL A 109 -5.61 -4.00 0.78
CA VAL A 109 -6.17 -3.06 -0.17
C VAL A 109 -5.91 -1.66 0.36
N THR A 110 -5.33 -0.82 -0.49
CA THR A 110 -5.07 0.57 -0.17
C THR A 110 -5.90 1.45 -1.08
N VAL A 111 -6.73 2.29 -0.49
CA VAL A 111 -7.45 3.35 -1.19
C VAL A 111 -6.78 4.65 -0.80
N ALA A 112 -6.26 5.39 -1.77
CA ALA A 112 -5.45 6.56 -1.47
C ALA A 112 -5.91 7.77 -2.28
N HIS A 113 -5.95 8.91 -1.62
CA HIS A 113 -6.17 10.20 -2.25
C HIS A 113 -4.83 10.93 -2.32
N TRP A 114 -4.45 11.33 -3.51
CA TRP A 114 -3.16 11.96 -3.80
C TRP A 114 -3.32 13.46 -3.96
N LYS A 115 -2.32 14.19 -3.50
CA LYS A 115 -2.25 15.64 -3.68
C LYS A 115 -0.78 15.99 -3.90
N ASP A 116 -0.49 16.59 -5.05
CA ASP A 116 0.87 17.02 -5.41
C ASP A 116 1.89 15.89 -5.29
N GLY A 117 1.51 14.68 -5.72
CA GLY A 117 2.39 13.52 -5.73
C GLY A 117 2.59 12.85 -4.40
N ARG A 118 1.78 13.18 -3.39
CA ARG A 118 1.85 12.60 -2.06
C ARG A 118 0.48 12.11 -1.62
N ILE A 119 0.46 11.08 -0.82
CA ILE A 119 -0.80 10.59 -0.27
C ILE A 119 -1.27 11.53 0.83
N ALA A 120 -2.46 12.10 0.63
CA ALA A 120 -3.08 13.01 1.61
C ALA A 120 -4.03 12.26 2.53
N GLN A 121 -4.66 11.20 2.05
CA GLN A 121 -5.55 10.35 2.82
C GLN A 121 -5.40 8.94 2.32
N GLU A 122 -5.46 7.96 3.21
CA GLU A 122 -5.54 6.58 2.77
C GLU A 122 -6.33 5.73 3.73
N TYR A 123 -6.90 4.68 3.17
CA TYR A 123 -7.71 3.71 3.88
C TYR A 123 -7.11 2.35 3.61
N LEU A 124 -6.80 1.61 4.67
CA LEU A 124 -6.14 0.32 4.58
C LEU A 124 -7.10 -0.77 5.01
N PHE A 125 -7.17 -1.81 4.20
CA PHE A 125 -8.01 -2.96 4.45
C PHE A 125 -7.16 -4.21 4.35
N MET A 126 -7.48 -5.20 5.15
CA MET A 126 -6.77 -6.48 5.10
C MET A 126 -7.79 -7.59 5.01
N GLN A 127 -7.59 -8.46 4.03
CA GLN A 127 -8.41 -9.65 3.89
C GLN A 127 -7.56 -10.87 4.19
N ASN A 128 -7.98 -11.63 5.19
CA ASN A 128 -7.33 -12.88 5.55
C ASN A 128 -7.99 -14.03 4.80
N PRO A 129 -7.23 -15.09 4.48
CA PRO A 129 -7.86 -16.26 3.89
C PRO A 129 -8.89 -16.81 4.87
N SER A 130 -10.06 -17.16 4.36
CA SER A 130 -11.11 -17.72 5.19
C SER A 130 -10.92 -19.21 5.32
N THR A 131 -10.83 -19.70 6.55
CA THR A 131 -10.78 -21.14 6.79
C THR A 131 -12.16 -21.77 6.61
N ALA A 132 -13.21 -21.00 6.90
CA ALA A 132 -14.57 -21.53 6.81
C ALA A 132 -14.99 -21.79 5.37
N ALA A 133 -14.44 -21.08 4.44
CA ALA A 133 -14.82 -21.20 3.03
C ALA A 133 -14.11 -22.35 2.34
N ARG A 134 -13.31 -23.06 3.05
CA ARG A 134 -12.48 -24.08 2.42
C ARG A 134 -13.08 -25.45 2.42
N ASP A 135 -14.21 -25.58 2.87
CA ASP A 135 -14.81 -26.90 2.83
C ASP A 135 -15.55 -27.21 1.58
#